data_db9d5ef2fdaf1c31a7230b24c9b63b53
#
_entry.id   db9d5ef2fdaf1c31a7230b24c9b63b53
#
_cell.length_a   1.000
_cell.length_b   1.000
_cell.length_c   1.000
_cell.angle_alpha   90.00
_cell.angle_beta   90.00
_cell.angle_gamma   90.00
#
_symmetry.space_group_name_H-M   'P 1'
#
loop_
_entity.id
_entity.type
_entity.pdbx_description
1 polymer ?
#
loop_
_entity_poly.entity_id
_entity_poly.type
_entity_poly.pdbx_seq_one_letter_code
_entity_poly.pdbx_strand_id
1 'polypeptide(L)'
;MNDAIRLLRAELLLSQECLDRLQRLKRALQENADGADTAEAAQAMLPALNKLNLLDKRKREFLQQIGKMRMTAYAADGPDSEERDTVLHLLQKVHQSEDQMRRELSSTKELLERSKQFVDFHINVMTQTAANDTYVPPGAAELENRRGIKMFDTNV
;
A
#
# COMPACT_ATOMS: atom_id res chain seq x y z
N MET A 1 -21.57 22.60 13.38
CA MET A 1 -20.52 22.61 12.31
C MET A 1 -19.13 22.31 12.82
N ASN A 2 -18.73 22.74 14.04
CA ASN A 2 -17.38 22.56 14.55
C ASN A 2 -16.85 21.11 14.59
N ASP A 3 -17.69 20.13 14.94
CA ASP A 3 -17.29 18.73 14.98
C ASP A 3 -17.04 18.16 13.57
N ALA A 4 -17.85 18.57 12.58
CA ALA A 4 -17.61 18.23 11.18
C ALA A 4 -16.27 18.80 10.69
N ILE A 5 -15.96 20.06 11.03
CA ILE A 5 -14.68 20.71 10.69
C ILE A 5 -13.50 19.93 11.30
N ARG A 6 -13.61 19.52 12.58
CA ARG A 6 -12.58 18.72 13.26
C ARG A 6 -12.35 17.38 12.58
N LEU A 7 -13.43 16.66 12.26
CA LEU A 7 -13.36 15.37 11.58
C LEU A 7 -12.73 15.49 10.20
N LEU A 8 -13.13 16.46 9.39
CA LEU A 8 -12.60 16.67 8.04
C LEU A 8 -11.12 17.15 8.06
N ARG A 9 -10.73 17.98 9.02
CA ARG A 9 -9.30 18.35 9.20
C ARG A 9 -8.45 17.14 9.60
N ALA A 10 -8.95 16.31 10.52
CA ALA A 10 -8.26 15.08 10.90
C ALA A 10 -8.13 14.11 9.72
N GLU A 11 -9.17 14.01 8.88
CA GLU A 11 -9.17 13.19 7.67
C GLU A 11 -8.10 13.67 6.66
N LEU A 12 -8.00 14.97 6.42
CA LEU A 12 -6.96 15.54 5.54
C LEU A 12 -5.55 15.26 6.04
N LEU A 13 -5.30 15.44 7.35
CA LEU A 13 -3.97 15.16 7.94
C LEU A 13 -3.60 13.68 7.82
N LEU A 14 -4.54 12.78 8.10
CA LEU A 14 -4.30 11.34 8.00
C LEU A 14 -4.16 10.88 6.54
N SER A 15 -4.92 11.45 5.62
CA SER A 15 -4.78 11.19 4.19
C SER A 15 -3.40 11.62 3.68
N GLN A 16 -2.89 12.76 4.14
CA GLN A 16 -1.55 13.21 3.80
C GLN A 16 -0.48 12.27 4.38
N GLU A 17 -0.61 11.85 5.64
CA GLU A 17 0.28 10.85 6.26
C GLU A 17 0.28 9.55 5.46
N CYS A 18 -0.88 9.07 5.01
CA CYS A 18 -0.99 7.87 4.18
C CYS A 18 -0.33 8.05 2.81
N LEU A 19 -0.53 9.20 2.15
CA LEU A 19 0.11 9.52 0.87
C LEU A 19 1.64 9.51 0.97
N ASP A 20 2.19 10.16 2.00
CA ASP A 20 3.64 10.23 2.21
C ASP A 20 4.24 8.82 2.42
N ARG A 21 3.56 7.97 3.18
CA ARG A 21 3.98 6.57 3.40
C ARG A 21 3.86 5.73 2.14
N LEU A 22 2.79 5.92 1.37
CA LEU A 22 2.58 5.22 0.11
C LEU A 22 3.65 5.59 -0.92
N GLN A 23 4.06 6.86 -0.99
CA GLN A 23 5.15 7.31 -1.84
C GLN A 23 6.50 6.73 -1.41
N ARG A 24 6.74 6.54 -0.11
CA ARG A 24 7.95 5.83 0.38
C ARG A 24 7.96 4.37 -0.06
N LEU A 25 6.84 3.67 0.09
CA LEU A 25 6.70 2.29 -0.39
C LEU A 25 6.93 2.20 -1.90
N LYS A 26 6.34 3.12 -2.67
CA LYS A 26 6.52 3.19 -4.12
C LYS A 26 7.99 3.39 -4.51
N ARG A 27 8.71 4.28 -3.82
CA ARG A 27 10.16 4.47 -4.04
C ARG A 27 10.96 3.22 -3.72
N ALA A 28 10.71 2.58 -2.58
CA ALA A 28 11.38 1.34 -2.21
C ALA A 28 11.19 0.24 -3.28
N LEU A 29 10.00 0.15 -3.87
CA LEU A 29 9.74 -0.77 -4.98
C LEU A 29 10.44 -0.39 -6.30
N GLN A 30 10.63 0.90 -6.56
CA GLN A 30 11.27 1.38 -7.81
C GLN A 30 12.79 1.27 -7.76
N GLU A 31 13.39 1.47 -6.61
CA GLU A 31 14.83 1.47 -6.41
C GLU A 31 15.42 0.06 -6.34
N ASN A 32 14.61 -1.00 -6.52
CA ASN A 32 15.01 -2.39 -6.30
C ASN A 32 15.73 -2.57 -4.96
N ALA A 33 15.33 -1.77 -3.98
CA ALA A 33 15.83 -1.85 -2.64
C ALA A 33 15.68 -3.28 -2.14
N ASP A 34 16.61 -3.70 -1.31
CA ASP A 34 16.57 -4.98 -0.63
C ASP A 34 15.15 -5.20 -0.09
N GLY A 35 14.58 -6.39 -0.27
CA GLY A 35 13.20 -6.68 0.12
C GLY A 35 12.86 -6.27 1.57
N ALA A 36 13.89 -6.08 2.42
CA ALA A 36 13.78 -5.52 3.75
C ALA A 36 13.21 -4.09 3.76
N ASP A 37 13.68 -3.19 2.89
CA ASP A 37 13.22 -1.80 2.82
C ASP A 37 11.76 -1.71 2.38
N THR A 38 11.38 -2.58 1.43
CA THR A 38 9.99 -2.68 0.97
C THR A 38 9.08 -3.20 2.09
N ALA A 39 9.52 -4.21 2.86
CA ALA A 39 8.78 -4.74 3.98
C ALA A 39 8.62 -3.72 5.11
N GLU A 40 9.67 -2.97 5.45
CA GLU A 40 9.64 -1.89 6.43
C GLU A 40 8.67 -0.78 5.99
N ALA A 41 8.76 -0.32 4.74
CA ALA A 41 7.86 0.69 4.20
C ALA A 41 6.38 0.24 4.22
N ALA A 42 6.12 -1.04 3.91
CA ALA A 42 4.78 -1.62 3.98
C ALA A 42 4.27 -1.69 5.43
N GLN A 43 5.09 -2.13 6.37
CA GLN A 43 4.72 -2.17 7.79
C GLN A 43 4.45 -0.77 8.35
N ALA A 44 5.23 0.23 7.92
CA ALA A 44 5.04 1.61 8.33
C ALA A 44 3.68 2.19 7.90
N MET A 45 2.98 1.62 6.93
CA MET A 45 1.63 2.04 6.52
C MET A 45 0.55 1.63 7.53
N LEU A 46 0.70 0.51 8.21
CA LEU A 46 -0.34 -0.07 9.08
C LEU A 46 -0.87 0.90 10.15
N PRO A 47 -0.03 1.64 10.90
CA PRO A 47 -0.52 2.58 11.90
C PRO A 47 -1.38 3.70 11.30
N ALA A 48 -1.03 4.23 10.14
CA ALA A 48 -1.78 5.28 9.47
C ALA A 48 -3.14 4.77 8.97
N LEU A 49 -3.18 3.58 8.38
CA LEU A 49 -4.41 2.92 7.95
C LEU A 49 -5.35 2.64 9.13
N ASN A 50 -4.82 2.18 10.27
CA ASN A 50 -5.61 1.95 11.47
C ASN A 50 -6.23 3.25 12.01
N LYS A 51 -5.46 4.37 12.02
CA LYS A 51 -5.98 5.68 12.40
C LYS A 51 -7.09 6.14 11.45
N LEU A 52 -6.92 5.93 10.14
CA LEU A 52 -7.91 6.30 9.12
C LEU A 52 -9.22 5.51 9.32
N ASN A 53 -9.13 4.20 9.55
CA ASN A 53 -10.29 3.35 9.84
C ASN A 53 -11.03 3.79 11.11
N LEU A 54 -10.29 4.16 12.16
CA LEU A 54 -10.88 4.66 13.40
C LEU A 54 -11.59 6.01 13.18
N LEU A 55 -11.00 6.89 12.37
CA LEU A 55 -11.62 8.18 12.03
C LEU A 55 -12.89 7.98 11.19
N ASP A 56 -12.88 7.06 10.23
CA ASP A 56 -14.05 6.73 9.43
C ASP A 56 -15.20 6.19 10.29
N LYS A 57 -14.89 5.38 11.29
CA LYS A 57 -15.88 4.93 12.28
C LYS A 57 -16.49 6.12 13.04
N ARG A 58 -15.67 7.04 13.55
CA ARG A 58 -16.15 8.25 14.24
C ARG A 58 -16.99 9.14 13.33
N LYS A 59 -16.61 9.28 12.07
CA LYS A 59 -17.36 10.04 11.07
C LYS A 59 -18.75 9.43 10.82
N ARG A 60 -18.85 8.10 10.75
CA ARG A 60 -20.12 7.39 10.62
C ARG A 60 -20.98 7.56 11.88
N GLU A 61 -20.43 7.42 13.07
CA GLU A 61 -21.13 7.64 14.34
C GLU A 61 -21.68 9.08 14.44
N PHE A 62 -20.88 10.08 14.08
CA PHE A 62 -21.32 11.47 14.00
C PHE A 62 -22.51 11.65 13.03
N LEU A 63 -22.42 11.09 11.81
CA LEU A 63 -23.47 11.18 10.83
C LEU A 63 -24.78 10.49 11.29
N GLN A 64 -24.67 9.36 11.96
CA GLN A 64 -25.83 8.66 12.56
C GLN A 64 -26.50 9.51 13.66
N GLN A 65 -25.72 10.14 14.53
CA GLN A 65 -26.25 11.00 15.61
C GLN A 65 -27.05 12.18 15.08
N ILE A 66 -26.64 12.75 13.94
CA ILE A 66 -27.35 13.87 13.31
C ILE A 66 -28.39 13.45 12.28
N GLY A 67 -28.63 12.14 12.10
CA GLY A 67 -29.61 11.60 11.16
C GLY A 67 -29.29 11.87 9.69
N LYS A 68 -28.00 11.99 9.33
CA LYS A 68 -27.54 12.22 7.96
C LYS A 68 -26.75 11.03 7.43
N MET A 69 -26.85 10.76 6.15
CA MET A 69 -26.09 9.68 5.50
C MET A 69 -24.73 10.13 4.99
N ARG A 70 -24.55 11.42 4.71
CA ARG A 70 -23.33 11.98 4.11
C ARG A 70 -23.02 13.35 4.70
N MET A 71 -21.73 13.66 4.79
CA MET A 71 -21.26 14.96 5.25
C MET A 71 -21.67 16.10 4.30
N THR A 72 -21.77 15.82 3.00
CA THR A 72 -22.28 16.76 1.99
C THR A 72 -23.73 17.15 2.23
N ALA A 73 -24.58 16.18 2.58
CA ALA A 73 -25.97 16.46 2.93
C ALA A 73 -26.09 17.29 4.22
N TYR A 74 -25.24 17.00 5.21
CA TYR A 74 -25.16 17.78 6.43
C TYR A 74 -24.77 19.26 6.15
N ALA A 75 -23.78 19.46 5.26
CA ALA A 75 -23.37 20.81 4.87
C ALA A 75 -24.44 21.55 4.06
N ALA A 76 -25.13 20.84 3.16
CA ALA A 76 -26.17 21.43 2.30
C ALA A 76 -27.38 21.91 3.10
N ASP A 77 -27.78 21.16 4.14
CA ASP A 77 -28.95 21.49 4.98
C ASP A 77 -28.62 22.48 6.12
N GLY A 78 -27.33 22.82 6.29
CA GLY A 78 -26.91 23.77 7.30
C GLY A 78 -27.25 25.22 6.95
N PRO A 79 -27.36 26.11 7.96
CA PRO A 79 -27.57 27.53 7.73
C PRO A 79 -26.39 28.14 6.97
N ASP A 80 -26.64 29.19 6.21
CA ASP A 80 -25.56 29.98 5.59
C ASP A 80 -24.68 30.58 6.66
N SER A 81 -23.44 30.13 6.75
CA SER A 81 -22.47 30.56 7.75
C SER A 81 -21.03 30.27 7.26
N GLU A 82 -20.07 30.96 7.83
CA GLU A 82 -18.64 30.73 7.56
C GLU A 82 -18.21 29.29 7.89
N GLU A 83 -18.81 28.69 8.90
CA GLU A 83 -18.54 27.29 9.25
C GLU A 83 -19.03 26.33 8.15
N ARG A 84 -20.18 26.59 7.54
CA ARG A 84 -20.68 25.81 6.40
C ARG A 84 -19.73 25.91 5.22
N ASP A 85 -19.29 27.11 4.88
CA ASP A 85 -18.36 27.32 3.78
C ASP A 85 -17.02 26.62 4.05
N THR A 86 -16.56 26.66 5.30
CA THR A 86 -15.39 25.92 5.74
C THR A 86 -15.57 24.41 5.56
N VAL A 87 -16.73 23.84 5.93
CA VAL A 87 -17.02 22.42 5.76
C VAL A 87 -17.03 22.06 4.27
N LEU A 88 -17.66 22.86 3.42
CA LEU A 88 -17.70 22.60 1.96
C LEU A 88 -16.29 22.65 1.35
N HIS A 89 -15.47 23.62 1.74
CA HIS A 89 -14.09 23.71 1.29
C HIS A 89 -13.23 22.52 1.75
N LEU A 90 -13.40 22.09 3.01
CA LEU A 90 -12.73 20.90 3.52
C LEU A 90 -13.17 19.64 2.83
N LEU A 91 -14.46 19.47 2.52
CA LEU A 91 -14.97 18.34 1.75
C LEU A 91 -14.36 18.27 0.36
N GLN A 92 -14.21 19.41 -0.33
CA GLN A 92 -13.54 19.45 -1.62
C GLN A 92 -12.07 19.01 -1.51
N LYS A 93 -11.35 19.46 -0.48
CA LYS A 93 -9.95 19.05 -0.23
C LYS A 93 -9.84 17.56 0.10
N VAL A 94 -10.74 17.02 0.92
CA VAL A 94 -10.80 15.59 1.23
C VAL A 94 -10.98 14.79 -0.05
N HIS A 95 -11.93 15.16 -0.90
CA HIS A 95 -12.18 14.48 -2.16
C HIS A 95 -10.96 14.51 -3.09
N GLN A 96 -10.28 15.65 -3.21
CA GLN A 96 -9.03 15.75 -3.98
C GLN A 96 -7.94 14.83 -3.44
N SER A 97 -7.81 14.74 -2.10
CA SER A 97 -6.84 13.88 -1.43
C SER A 97 -7.17 12.39 -1.63
N GLU A 98 -8.45 12.01 -1.59
CA GLU A 98 -8.93 10.66 -1.88
C GLU A 98 -8.61 10.24 -3.32
N ASP A 99 -8.84 11.12 -4.30
CA ASP A 99 -8.54 10.86 -5.70
C ASP A 99 -7.03 10.72 -5.94
N GLN A 100 -6.22 11.53 -5.27
CA GLN A 100 -4.77 11.39 -5.32
C GLN A 100 -4.31 10.06 -4.72
N MET A 101 -4.84 9.69 -3.56
CA MET A 101 -4.53 8.42 -2.90
C MET A 101 -4.90 7.22 -3.78
N ARG A 102 -6.06 7.27 -4.43
CA ARG A 102 -6.51 6.21 -5.36
C ARG A 102 -5.55 6.03 -6.54
N ARG A 103 -5.07 7.14 -7.12
CA ARG A 103 -4.07 7.10 -8.22
C ARG A 103 -2.74 6.49 -7.75
N GLU A 104 -2.25 6.93 -6.60
CA GLU A 104 -0.99 6.40 -6.03
C GLU A 104 -1.10 4.92 -5.65
N LEU A 105 -2.23 4.50 -5.07
CA LEU A 105 -2.49 3.09 -4.77
C LEU A 105 -2.50 2.22 -6.03
N SER A 106 -3.15 2.67 -7.11
CA SER A 106 -3.16 1.94 -8.39
C SER A 106 -1.75 1.78 -8.94
N SER A 107 -0.97 2.86 -8.97
CA SER A 107 0.41 2.84 -9.44
C SER A 107 1.31 1.94 -8.58
N THR A 108 1.14 1.96 -7.27
CA THR A 108 1.92 1.11 -6.35
C THR A 108 1.55 -0.36 -6.51
N LYS A 109 0.27 -0.67 -6.70
CA LYS A 109 -0.20 -2.04 -6.97
C LYS A 109 0.43 -2.61 -8.24
N GLU A 110 0.47 -1.83 -9.33
CA GLU A 110 1.11 -2.25 -10.58
C GLU A 110 2.60 -2.57 -10.39
N LEU A 111 3.31 -1.75 -9.60
CA LEU A 111 4.72 -2.01 -9.29
C LEU A 111 4.91 -3.30 -8.47
N LEU A 112 4.06 -3.54 -7.48
CA LEU A 112 4.07 -4.77 -6.69
C LEU A 112 3.82 -6.02 -7.56
N GLU A 113 2.85 -5.95 -8.48
CA GLU A 113 2.55 -7.05 -9.39
C GLU A 113 3.73 -7.34 -10.34
N ARG A 114 4.38 -6.30 -10.88
CA ARG A 114 5.59 -6.46 -11.71
C ARG A 114 6.77 -7.05 -10.91
N SER A 115 7.00 -6.58 -9.70
CA SER A 115 8.05 -7.09 -8.82
C SER A 115 7.82 -8.58 -8.51
N LYS A 116 6.59 -8.98 -8.21
CA LYS A 116 6.22 -10.38 -8.01
C LYS A 116 6.52 -11.23 -9.25
N GLN A 117 6.08 -10.79 -10.44
CA GLN A 117 6.33 -11.48 -11.70
C GLN A 117 7.83 -11.68 -11.98
N PHE A 118 8.64 -10.66 -11.66
CA PHE A 118 10.09 -10.73 -11.79
C PHE A 118 10.69 -11.80 -10.86
N VAL A 119 10.29 -11.84 -9.60
CA VAL A 119 10.73 -12.85 -8.63
C VAL A 119 10.31 -14.24 -9.08
N ASP A 120 9.06 -14.43 -9.49
CA ASP A 120 8.53 -15.70 -9.97
C ASP A 120 9.30 -16.19 -11.22
N PHE A 121 9.62 -15.29 -12.14
CA PHE A 121 10.45 -15.60 -13.30
C PHE A 121 11.86 -16.07 -12.90
N HIS A 122 12.53 -15.36 -12.00
CA HIS A 122 13.87 -15.74 -11.53
C HIS A 122 13.87 -17.10 -10.83
N ILE A 123 12.88 -17.36 -9.97
CA ILE A 123 12.74 -18.66 -9.31
C ILE A 123 12.58 -19.77 -10.37
N ASN A 124 11.72 -19.57 -11.37
CA ASN A 124 11.49 -20.54 -12.44
C ASN A 124 12.77 -20.79 -13.24
N VAL A 125 13.52 -19.75 -13.60
CA VAL A 125 14.79 -19.91 -14.31
C VAL A 125 15.80 -20.69 -13.47
N MET A 126 15.98 -20.34 -12.20
CA MET A 126 16.90 -21.04 -11.31
C MET A 126 16.53 -22.52 -11.10
N THR A 127 15.23 -22.81 -10.92
CA THR A 127 14.76 -24.19 -10.75
C THR A 127 14.90 -25.02 -12.03
N GLN A 128 14.64 -24.42 -13.20
CA GLN A 128 14.85 -25.11 -14.49
C GLN A 128 16.33 -25.37 -14.77
N THR A 129 17.21 -24.42 -14.46
CA THR A 129 18.65 -24.59 -14.61
C THR A 129 19.18 -25.68 -13.69
N ALA A 130 18.74 -25.72 -12.44
CA ALA A 130 19.09 -26.78 -11.49
C ALA A 130 18.58 -28.17 -11.93
N ALA A 131 17.39 -28.24 -12.55
CA ALA A 131 16.85 -29.50 -13.07
C ALA A 131 17.59 -29.99 -14.31
N ASN A 132 18.06 -29.09 -15.18
CA ASN A 132 18.85 -29.45 -16.34
C ASN A 132 20.27 -29.94 -15.99
N ASP A 133 20.88 -29.38 -14.93
CA ASP A 133 22.19 -29.83 -14.43
C ASP A 133 22.13 -31.21 -13.74
N THR A 134 20.93 -31.69 -13.39
CA THR A 134 20.74 -33.01 -12.75
C THR A 134 20.44 -34.11 -13.77
N TYR A 135 20.19 -33.79 -15.05
CA TYR A 135 19.96 -34.77 -16.08
C TYR A 135 21.28 -35.19 -16.73
N VAL A 136 21.90 -36.23 -16.17
CA VAL A 136 22.99 -36.97 -16.83
C VAL A 136 22.34 -38.05 -17.69
N PRO A 137 22.52 -38.04 -19.03
CA PRO A 137 21.96 -39.09 -19.87
C PRO A 137 22.59 -40.45 -19.51
N PRO A 138 21.81 -41.53 -19.51
CA PRO A 138 22.31 -42.86 -19.18
C PRO A 138 23.39 -43.26 -20.20
N GLY A 139 24.65 -43.25 -19.79
CA GLY A 139 25.82 -43.55 -20.61
C GLY A 139 27.02 -42.63 -20.44
N ALA A 140 26.87 -41.50 -19.77
CA ALA A 140 27.96 -40.56 -19.50
C ALA A 140 28.56 -40.69 -18.06
N ALA A 141 28.47 -41.85 -17.47
CA ALA A 141 28.79 -42.07 -16.05
C ALA A 141 30.30 -42.15 -15.72
N GLU A 142 31.19 -41.71 -16.59
CA GLU A 142 32.62 -41.85 -16.25
C GLU A 142 33.49 -40.59 -16.35
N LEU A 143 32.99 -39.43 -16.64
CA LEU A 143 33.91 -38.28 -16.81
C LEU A 143 33.45 -36.93 -16.19
N GLU A 144 32.62 -36.84 -15.19
CA GLU A 144 32.61 -35.57 -14.44
C GLU A 144 32.15 -35.72 -13.01
N ASN A 145 33.15 -36.10 -12.23
CA ASN A 145 33.14 -35.82 -10.83
C ASN A 145 33.32 -34.29 -10.59
N ARG A 146 32.34 -33.67 -9.96
CA ARG A 146 32.49 -32.47 -9.17
C ARG A 146 32.58 -31.11 -9.85
N ARG A 147 31.42 -30.54 -10.10
CA ARG A 147 31.16 -29.11 -9.79
C ARG A 147 29.71 -28.88 -9.43
N GLY A 148 29.24 -29.59 -8.45
CA GLY A 148 27.99 -29.22 -7.77
C GLY A 148 28.28 -28.08 -6.80
N ILE A 149 27.84 -26.88 -7.10
CA ILE A 149 27.76 -25.79 -6.11
C ILE A 149 26.65 -26.21 -5.13
N LYS A 150 27.06 -26.70 -3.96
CA LYS A 150 26.15 -26.91 -2.84
C LYS A 150 25.75 -25.54 -2.29
N MET A 151 24.60 -25.05 -2.70
CA MET A 151 24.10 -23.75 -2.25
C MET A 151 23.37 -23.78 -0.92
N PHE A 152 23.16 -24.93 -0.31
CA PHE A 152 22.50 -25.02 1.00
C PHE A 152 23.16 -26.11 1.84
N ASP A 153 24.24 -25.75 2.52
CA ASP A 153 24.67 -26.41 3.76
C ASP A 153 24.44 -25.44 4.91
N THR A 154 23.23 -25.44 5.43
CA THR A 154 22.93 -24.88 6.73
C THR A 154 23.18 -25.97 7.75
N ASN A 155 24.37 -25.98 8.31
CA ASN A 155 24.58 -26.61 9.60
C ASN A 155 24.39 -25.55 10.70
N VAL A 156 23.47 -25.86 11.57
CA VAL A 156 23.15 -25.42 12.93
C VAL A 156 24.27 -24.75 13.67
#